data_dd3514466e12598189fb018853023687
#
_entry.id   dd3514466e12598189fb018853023687
#
_cell.length_a   1.000
_cell.length_b   1.000
_cell.length_c   1.000
_cell.angle_alpha   90.00
_cell.angle_beta   90.00
_cell.angle_gamma   90.00
#
_symmetry.space_group_name_H-M   'P 1'
#
loop_
_entity.id
_entity.type
_entity.pdbx_description
1 polymer ?
#
loop_
_entity_poly.entity_id
_entity_poly.type
_entity_poly.pdbx_seq_one_letter_code
_entity_poly.pdbx_strand_id
1 'polypeptide(L)'
;MAENIFVFVPNLIGYARILFAFIAFYFMPDSPLVASTFYLLSGLLDAFDGYAARALNQGTKFGAMLDMLTDRCATMCLLVNLSLLYPSYTVLFQLSMSLDISSHWLHLHSSILKGSDSHKTIDLSGNHILRLYYTSRVSILHISISLTSCRVFQSFFSFSLSLSCS
;
A
#
# COMPACT_ATOMS: atom_id res chain seq x y z
N MET A 1 -19.06 -11.78 -27.58
CA MET A 1 -18.27 -10.56 -27.54
C MET A 1 -17.22 -10.77 -26.45
N ALA A 2 -15.94 -10.55 -26.74
CA ALA A 2 -14.91 -10.63 -25.68
C ALA A 2 -15.15 -9.45 -24.75
N GLU A 3 -15.54 -9.71 -23.51
CA GLU A 3 -15.66 -8.66 -22.50
C GLU A 3 -14.30 -8.06 -22.24
N ASN A 4 -14.23 -6.73 -22.24
CA ASN A 4 -12.98 -6.01 -22.08
C ASN A 4 -12.59 -6.01 -20.57
N ILE A 5 -11.72 -6.93 -20.19
CA ILE A 5 -11.27 -7.17 -18.81
C ILE A 5 -10.78 -5.87 -18.14
N PHE A 6 -10.18 -4.94 -18.91
CA PHE A 6 -9.66 -3.68 -18.39
C PHE A 6 -10.74 -2.73 -17.86
N VAL A 7 -12.00 -2.87 -18.30
CA VAL A 7 -13.13 -2.01 -17.94
C VAL A 7 -14.03 -2.65 -16.87
N PHE A 8 -13.65 -3.78 -16.32
CA PHE A 8 -14.38 -4.39 -15.22
C PHE A 8 -14.44 -3.47 -13.99
N VAL A 9 -15.57 -3.48 -13.28
CA VAL A 9 -15.81 -2.61 -12.13
C VAL A 9 -14.68 -2.67 -11.09
N PRO A 10 -14.17 -3.85 -10.67
CA PRO A 10 -13.05 -3.89 -9.72
C PRO A 10 -11.78 -3.24 -10.27
N ASN A 11 -11.51 -3.34 -11.57
CA ASN A 11 -10.32 -2.71 -12.16
C ASN A 11 -10.46 -1.18 -12.24
N LEU A 12 -11.67 -0.66 -12.48
CA LEU A 12 -11.96 0.78 -12.43
C LEU A 12 -11.76 1.34 -11.01
N ILE A 13 -12.18 0.60 -9.99
CA ILE A 13 -11.91 0.96 -8.58
C ILE A 13 -10.40 0.97 -8.33
N GLY A 14 -9.66 -0.02 -8.84
CA GLY A 14 -8.20 -0.08 -8.75
C GLY A 14 -7.52 1.15 -9.39
N TYR A 15 -7.99 1.63 -10.54
CA TYR A 15 -7.48 2.86 -11.16
C TYR A 15 -7.79 4.11 -10.31
N ALA A 16 -8.99 4.17 -9.72
CA ALA A 16 -9.34 5.26 -8.80
C ALA A 16 -8.44 5.26 -7.54
N ARG A 17 -8.09 4.09 -7.00
CA ARG A 17 -7.13 3.94 -5.89
C ARG A 17 -5.78 4.56 -6.24
N ILE A 18 -5.26 4.26 -7.42
CA ILE A 18 -3.98 4.82 -7.91
C ILE A 18 -4.05 6.34 -7.94
N LEU A 19 -5.14 6.90 -8.50
CA LEU A 19 -5.32 8.34 -8.57
C LEU A 19 -5.34 9.00 -7.19
N PHE A 20 -6.11 8.45 -6.25
CA PHE A 20 -6.18 8.97 -4.88
C PHE A 20 -4.86 8.83 -4.13
N ALA A 21 -4.12 7.75 -4.34
CA ALA A 21 -2.79 7.60 -3.77
C ALA A 21 -1.83 8.68 -4.29
N PHE A 22 -1.82 8.97 -5.59
CA PHE A 22 -1.00 10.05 -6.15
C PHE A 22 -1.38 11.43 -5.60
N ILE A 23 -2.67 11.73 -5.48
CA ILE A 23 -3.13 12.98 -4.86
C ILE A 23 -2.65 13.05 -3.40
N ALA A 24 -2.77 11.97 -2.64
CA ALA A 24 -2.31 11.90 -1.26
C ALA A 24 -0.80 12.19 -1.16
N PHE A 25 0.02 11.57 -2.01
CA PHE A 25 1.47 11.75 -2.00
C PHE A 25 1.88 13.17 -2.41
N TYR A 26 1.17 13.78 -3.34
CA TYR A 26 1.40 15.16 -3.76
C TYR A 26 1.18 16.16 -2.61
N PHE A 27 0.12 15.98 -1.82
CA PHE A 27 -0.20 16.86 -0.70
C PHE A 27 0.49 16.49 0.61
N MET A 28 1.21 15.37 0.68
CA MET A 28 1.82 14.87 1.92
C MET A 28 2.84 15.82 2.55
N PRO A 29 3.70 16.55 1.79
CA PRO A 29 4.63 17.49 2.39
C PRO A 29 3.96 18.73 2.98
N ASP A 30 2.93 19.26 2.30
CA ASP A 30 2.36 20.57 2.59
C ASP A 30 1.09 20.51 3.44
N SER A 31 0.24 19.52 3.19
CA SER A 31 -1.10 19.41 3.79
C SER A 31 -1.39 17.99 4.29
N PRO A 32 -0.85 17.60 5.46
CA PRO A 32 -0.96 16.23 5.96
C PRO A 32 -2.40 15.76 6.20
N LEU A 33 -3.33 16.66 6.53
CA LEU A 33 -4.76 16.31 6.67
C LEU A 33 -5.40 15.92 5.34
N VAL A 34 -5.14 16.69 4.27
CA VAL A 34 -5.63 16.39 2.93
C VAL A 34 -5.01 15.07 2.44
N ALA A 35 -3.70 14.91 2.62
CA ALA A 35 -2.98 13.70 2.26
C ALA A 35 -3.55 12.46 2.97
N SER A 36 -3.79 12.55 4.28
CA SER A 36 -4.33 11.41 5.05
C SER A 36 -5.74 11.04 4.64
N THR A 37 -6.61 12.02 4.33
CA THR A 37 -7.97 11.73 3.85
C THR A 37 -7.97 11.00 2.52
N PHE A 38 -7.18 11.45 1.54
CA PHE A 38 -7.07 10.76 0.25
C PHE A 38 -6.39 9.40 0.37
N TYR A 39 -5.40 9.24 1.25
CA TYR A 39 -4.74 7.96 1.48
C TYR A 39 -5.70 6.94 2.13
N LEU A 40 -6.47 7.36 3.13
CA LEU A 40 -7.50 6.53 3.76
C LEU A 40 -8.60 6.16 2.76
N LEU A 41 -9.01 7.09 1.89
CA LEU A 41 -9.99 6.82 0.85
C LEU A 41 -9.46 5.79 -0.17
N SER A 42 -8.18 5.89 -0.56
CA SER A 42 -7.51 4.90 -1.40
C SER A 42 -7.51 3.51 -0.73
N GLY A 43 -7.17 3.43 0.56
CA GLY A 43 -7.20 2.18 1.31
C GLY A 43 -8.61 1.61 1.52
N LEU A 44 -9.62 2.48 1.64
CA LEU A 44 -11.02 2.04 1.71
C LEU A 44 -11.47 1.41 0.38
N LEU A 45 -11.10 2.02 -0.75
CA LEU A 45 -11.39 1.49 -2.08
C LEU A 45 -10.75 0.13 -2.32
N ASP A 46 -9.60 -0.16 -1.71
CA ASP A 46 -8.95 -1.48 -1.71
C ASP A 46 -9.87 -2.58 -1.17
N ALA A 47 -10.55 -2.31 -0.06
CA ALA A 47 -11.52 -3.26 0.48
C ALA A 47 -12.73 -3.44 -0.46
N PHE A 48 -13.12 -2.37 -1.17
CA PHE A 48 -14.27 -2.39 -2.09
C PHE A 48 -13.97 -3.10 -3.41
N ASP A 49 -12.77 -3.00 -3.99
CA ASP A 49 -12.46 -3.67 -5.25
C ASP A 49 -12.47 -5.20 -5.10
N GLY A 50 -11.89 -5.71 -4.01
CA GLY A 50 -11.95 -7.13 -3.69
C GLY A 50 -13.38 -7.63 -3.40
N TYR A 51 -14.23 -6.80 -2.77
CA TYR A 51 -15.63 -7.12 -2.57
C TYR A 51 -16.39 -7.12 -3.91
N ALA A 52 -16.21 -6.11 -4.75
CA ALA A 52 -16.84 -6.00 -6.07
C ALA A 52 -16.45 -7.17 -6.99
N ALA A 53 -15.17 -7.57 -6.98
CA ALA A 53 -14.68 -8.70 -7.76
C ALA A 53 -15.41 -10.01 -7.40
N ARG A 54 -15.66 -10.24 -6.11
CA ARG A 54 -16.40 -11.42 -5.62
C ARG A 54 -17.90 -11.31 -5.88
N ALA A 55 -18.52 -10.17 -5.60
CA ALA A 55 -19.95 -9.95 -5.73
C ALA A 55 -20.42 -9.98 -7.19
N LEU A 56 -19.62 -9.44 -8.12
CA LEU A 56 -19.92 -9.38 -9.55
C LEU A 56 -19.38 -10.59 -10.33
N ASN A 57 -18.67 -11.51 -9.65
CA ASN A 57 -17.97 -12.63 -10.28
C ASN A 57 -17.01 -12.19 -11.40
N GLN A 58 -16.38 -11.02 -11.23
CA GLN A 58 -15.44 -10.41 -12.17
C GLN A 58 -13.98 -10.53 -11.72
N GLY A 59 -13.65 -11.56 -10.94
CA GLY A 59 -12.29 -11.87 -10.52
C GLY A 59 -11.42 -12.27 -11.71
N THR A 60 -10.37 -11.49 -12.01
CA THR A 60 -9.44 -11.76 -13.10
C THR A 60 -8.00 -11.83 -12.62
N LYS A 61 -7.16 -12.57 -13.35
CA LYS A 61 -5.70 -12.58 -13.07
C LYS A 61 -5.09 -11.20 -13.22
N PHE A 62 -5.59 -10.39 -14.14
CA PHE A 62 -5.16 -9.01 -14.34
C PHE A 62 -5.53 -8.13 -13.13
N GLY A 63 -6.77 -8.21 -12.63
CA GLY A 63 -7.19 -7.46 -11.44
C GLY A 63 -6.36 -7.81 -10.21
N ALA A 64 -6.09 -9.09 -9.97
CA ALA A 64 -5.24 -9.51 -8.85
C ALA A 64 -3.78 -9.02 -8.98
N MET A 65 -3.25 -8.95 -10.22
CA MET A 65 -1.92 -8.38 -10.47
C MET A 65 -1.91 -6.87 -10.26
N LEU A 66 -2.94 -6.16 -10.73
CA LEU A 66 -3.10 -4.71 -10.59
C LEU A 66 -3.16 -4.33 -9.11
N ASP A 67 -3.96 -5.03 -8.32
CA ASP A 67 -4.10 -4.85 -6.88
C ASP A 67 -2.75 -5.01 -6.16
N MET A 68 -2.07 -6.13 -6.39
CA MET A 68 -0.75 -6.38 -5.80
C MET A 68 0.28 -5.31 -6.20
N LEU A 69 0.28 -4.87 -7.46
CA LEU A 69 1.21 -3.85 -7.96
C LEU A 69 0.93 -2.49 -7.32
N THR A 70 -0.35 -2.11 -7.23
CA THR A 70 -0.79 -0.85 -6.63
C THR A 70 -0.37 -0.77 -5.17
N ASP A 71 -0.56 -1.83 -4.41
CA ASP A 71 -0.13 -1.93 -3.02
C ASP A 71 1.37 -1.72 -2.84
N ARG A 72 2.17 -2.36 -3.69
CA ARG A 72 3.63 -2.24 -3.61
C ARG A 72 4.11 -0.85 -3.97
N CYS A 73 3.60 -0.29 -5.08
CA CYS A 73 3.93 1.07 -5.49
C CYS A 73 3.51 2.11 -4.44
N ALA A 74 2.31 1.98 -3.87
CA ALA A 74 1.84 2.88 -2.82
C ALA A 74 2.73 2.80 -1.56
N THR A 75 3.11 1.60 -1.14
CA THR A 75 4.03 1.41 0.00
C THR A 75 5.39 2.05 -0.26
N MET A 76 5.97 1.86 -1.45
CA MET A 76 7.25 2.47 -1.82
C MET A 76 7.17 4.01 -1.82
N CYS A 77 6.13 4.58 -2.42
CA CYS A 77 5.93 6.03 -2.44
C CYS A 77 5.74 6.60 -1.03
N LEU A 78 5.03 5.89 -0.15
CA LEU A 78 4.89 6.27 1.26
C LEU A 78 6.24 6.28 1.98
N LEU A 79 7.08 5.24 1.80
CA LEU A 79 8.41 5.17 2.42
C LEU A 79 9.36 6.25 1.89
N VAL A 80 9.26 6.62 0.61
CA VAL A 80 10.00 7.77 0.07
C VAL A 80 9.58 9.07 0.74
N ASN A 81 8.27 9.35 0.84
CA ASN A 81 7.79 10.54 1.55
C ASN A 81 8.20 10.54 3.03
N LEU A 82 8.15 9.40 3.71
CA LEU A 82 8.63 9.28 5.09
C LEU A 82 10.13 9.54 5.21
N SER A 83 10.94 9.13 4.23
CA SER A 83 12.37 9.40 4.24
C SER A 83 12.68 10.90 4.07
N LEU A 84 11.86 11.63 3.34
CA LEU A 84 11.96 13.10 3.23
C LEU A 84 11.55 13.79 4.53
N LEU A 85 10.51 13.28 5.20
CA LEU A 85 10.01 13.83 6.47
C LEU A 85 10.91 13.49 7.66
N TYR A 86 11.58 12.34 7.63
CA TYR A 86 12.43 11.81 8.69
C TYR A 86 13.81 11.38 8.15
N PRO A 87 14.70 12.33 7.81
CA PRO A 87 15.98 12.03 7.16
C PRO A 87 16.88 11.08 7.96
N SER A 88 16.81 11.12 9.30
CA SER A 88 17.60 10.24 10.17
C SER A 88 17.30 8.74 9.99
N TYR A 89 16.13 8.39 9.44
CA TYR A 89 15.70 7.02 9.21
C TYR A 89 15.74 6.60 7.74
N THR A 90 16.31 7.42 6.86
CA THR A 90 16.34 7.19 5.40
C THR A 90 16.90 5.81 5.04
N VAL A 91 18.01 5.40 5.66
CA VAL A 91 18.62 4.08 5.40
C VAL A 91 17.68 2.94 5.76
N LEU A 92 16.94 3.06 6.86
CA LEU A 92 15.94 2.07 7.28
C LEU A 92 14.82 1.94 6.24
N PHE A 93 14.32 3.07 5.74
CA PHE A 93 13.28 3.07 4.71
C PHE A 93 13.78 2.48 3.38
N GLN A 94 15.02 2.79 2.97
CA GLN A 94 15.65 2.22 1.78
C GLN A 94 15.81 0.69 1.89
N LEU A 95 16.28 0.20 3.03
CA LEU A 95 16.38 -1.24 3.28
C LEU A 95 15.00 -1.91 3.24
N SER A 96 13.98 -1.26 3.82
CA SER A 96 12.61 -1.77 3.80
C SER A 96 12.06 -1.89 2.37
N MET A 97 12.27 -0.88 1.53
CA MET A 97 11.88 -0.91 0.12
C MET A 97 12.59 -2.04 -0.65
N SER A 98 13.90 -2.17 -0.45
CA SER A 98 14.71 -3.20 -1.12
C SER A 98 14.26 -4.61 -0.72
N LEU A 99 13.98 -4.84 0.55
CA LEU A 99 13.47 -6.11 1.05
C LEU A 99 12.06 -6.40 0.53
N ASP A 100 11.19 -5.39 0.47
CA ASP A 100 9.83 -5.54 -0.04
C ASP A 100 9.82 -5.96 -1.52
N ILE A 101 10.59 -5.28 -2.35
CA ILE A 101 10.72 -5.61 -3.78
C ILE A 101 11.30 -7.02 -3.95
N SER A 102 12.42 -7.31 -3.29
CA SER A 102 13.12 -8.59 -3.44
C SER A 102 12.25 -9.77 -3.04
N SER A 103 11.51 -9.66 -1.93
CA SER A 103 10.66 -10.75 -1.46
C SER A 103 9.45 -10.98 -2.34
N HIS A 104 8.84 -9.90 -2.87
CA HIS A 104 7.72 -10.03 -3.80
C HIS A 104 8.15 -10.64 -5.11
N TRP A 105 9.31 -10.23 -5.62
CA TRP A 105 9.89 -10.83 -6.82
C TRP A 105 10.15 -12.32 -6.64
N LEU A 106 10.79 -12.72 -5.53
CA LEU A 106 11.05 -14.13 -5.22
C LEU A 106 9.75 -14.92 -5.07
N HIS A 107 8.75 -14.33 -4.40
CA HIS A 107 7.44 -14.98 -4.23
C HIS A 107 6.74 -15.19 -5.57
N LEU A 108 6.68 -14.17 -6.42
CA LEU A 108 6.08 -14.25 -7.75
C LEU A 108 6.79 -15.31 -8.61
N HIS A 109 8.12 -15.30 -8.62
CA HIS A 109 8.93 -16.25 -9.36
C HIS A 109 8.72 -17.70 -8.86
N SER A 110 8.69 -17.89 -7.55
CA SER A 110 8.40 -19.20 -6.94
C SER A 110 7.00 -19.72 -7.29
N SER A 111 6.01 -18.83 -7.33
CA SER A 111 4.62 -19.18 -7.70
C SER A 111 4.52 -19.62 -9.16
N ILE A 112 5.24 -18.94 -10.06
CA ILE A 112 5.30 -19.29 -11.48
C ILE A 112 5.94 -20.68 -11.66
N LEU A 113 7.05 -20.94 -10.98
CA LEU A 113 7.76 -22.23 -11.06
C LEU A 113 6.92 -23.40 -10.52
N LYS A 114 6.10 -23.17 -9.49
CA LYS A 114 5.22 -24.19 -8.91
C LYS A 114 3.94 -24.42 -9.71
N GLY A 115 3.66 -23.63 -10.75
CA GLY A 115 2.43 -23.72 -11.53
C GLY A 115 1.16 -23.42 -10.71
N SER A 116 1.30 -22.77 -9.56
CA SER A 116 0.20 -22.45 -8.65
C SER A 116 -0.52 -21.18 -9.10
N ASP A 117 -1.80 -21.28 -9.38
CA ASP A 117 -2.67 -20.14 -9.70
C ASP A 117 -3.01 -19.26 -8.47
N SER A 118 -2.64 -19.70 -7.28
CA SER A 118 -2.97 -19.01 -6.02
C SER A 118 -1.75 -18.34 -5.38
N HIS A 119 -1.71 -17.03 -5.43
CA HIS A 119 -0.67 -16.21 -4.76
C HIS A 119 -0.85 -16.09 -3.24
N LYS A 120 -1.91 -16.67 -2.66
CA LYS A 120 -2.32 -16.47 -1.26
C LYS A 120 -1.86 -17.54 -0.28
N THR A 121 -1.41 -18.70 -0.74
CA THR A 121 -0.97 -19.78 0.14
C THR A 121 0.55 -19.87 0.17
N ILE A 122 1.16 -19.10 1.08
CA ILE A 122 2.57 -19.26 1.43
C ILE A 122 2.61 -20.27 2.56
N ASP A 123 3.20 -21.41 2.31
CA ASP A 123 3.55 -22.35 3.38
C ASP A 123 4.73 -21.79 4.17
N LEU A 124 4.42 -21.14 5.29
CA LEU A 124 5.40 -20.54 6.20
C LEU A 124 6.08 -21.57 7.09
N SER A 125 5.69 -22.84 7.02
CA SER A 125 6.14 -23.89 7.94
C SER A 125 7.60 -24.33 7.70
N GLY A 126 8.17 -24.03 6.53
CA GLY A 126 9.47 -24.56 6.12
C GLY A 126 10.66 -23.59 6.17
N ASN A 127 10.46 -22.27 6.30
CA ASN A 127 11.58 -21.33 6.16
C ASN A 127 11.58 -20.24 7.24
N HIS A 128 12.49 -20.38 8.20
CA HIS A 128 12.64 -19.43 9.33
C HIS A 128 12.95 -18.00 8.87
N ILE A 129 13.70 -17.85 7.77
CA ILE A 129 14.05 -16.56 7.16
C ILE A 129 12.79 -15.86 6.61
N LEU A 130 11.90 -16.61 5.97
CA LEU A 130 10.66 -16.07 5.41
C LEU A 130 9.72 -15.60 6.54
N ARG A 131 9.64 -16.36 7.63
CA ARG A 131 8.87 -15.98 8.81
C ARG A 131 9.41 -14.70 9.48
N LEU A 132 10.72 -14.60 9.64
CA LEU A 132 11.39 -13.41 10.20
C LEU A 132 11.12 -12.18 9.31
N TYR A 133 11.18 -12.35 8.00
CA TYR A 133 10.90 -11.30 7.02
C TYR A 133 9.47 -10.78 7.17
N TYR A 134 8.44 -11.65 7.19
CA TYR A 134 7.05 -11.21 7.33
C TYR A 134 6.78 -10.53 8.67
N THR A 135 7.38 -10.99 9.75
CA THR A 135 7.28 -10.36 11.07
C THR A 135 7.92 -8.98 11.08
N SER A 136 9.11 -8.84 10.51
CA SER A 136 9.83 -7.56 10.37
C SER A 136 9.05 -6.56 9.51
N ARG A 137 8.44 -7.02 8.41
CA ARG A 137 7.64 -6.19 7.51
C ARG A 137 6.39 -5.62 8.17
N VAL A 138 5.66 -6.45 8.93
CA VAL A 138 4.49 -5.99 9.70
C VAL A 138 4.90 -4.92 10.70
N SER A 139 6.03 -5.09 11.38
CA SER A 139 6.58 -4.10 12.32
C SER A 139 6.94 -2.78 11.65
N ILE A 140 7.57 -2.81 10.46
CA ILE A 140 7.93 -1.61 9.70
C ILE A 140 6.69 -0.88 9.18
N LEU A 141 5.69 -1.61 8.70
CA LEU A 141 4.40 -1.03 8.31
C LEU A 141 3.70 -0.36 9.49
N HIS A 142 3.69 -1.00 10.65
CA HIS A 142 3.14 -0.41 11.89
C HIS A 142 3.89 0.86 12.29
N ILE A 143 5.21 0.87 12.24
CA ILE A 143 6.03 2.06 12.53
C ILE A 143 5.72 3.17 11.52
N SER A 144 5.63 2.86 10.23
CA SER A 144 5.32 3.84 9.18
C SER A 144 3.93 4.45 9.35
N ILE A 145 2.92 3.64 9.65
CA ILE A 145 1.56 4.10 9.94
C ILE A 145 1.55 4.95 11.21
N SER A 146 2.25 4.52 12.26
CA SER A 146 2.34 5.25 13.53
C SER A 146 3.00 6.62 13.36
N LEU A 147 4.11 6.71 12.61
CA LEU A 147 4.79 7.97 12.32
C LEU A 147 3.92 8.92 11.49
N THR A 148 3.19 8.39 10.50
CA THR A 148 2.26 9.19 9.68
C THR A 148 1.10 9.68 10.53
N SER A 149 0.51 8.83 11.36
CA SER A 149 -0.57 9.20 12.28
C SER A 149 -0.11 10.24 13.31
N CYS A 150 1.10 10.13 13.83
CA CYS A 150 1.68 11.09 14.77
C CYS A 150 1.83 12.49 14.12
N ARG A 151 2.27 12.55 12.85
CA ARG A 151 2.35 13.82 12.09
C ARG A 151 0.99 14.43 11.82
N VAL A 152 0.02 13.62 11.44
CA VAL A 152 -1.37 14.07 11.25
C VAL A 152 -1.93 14.62 12.55
N PHE A 153 -1.72 13.92 13.67
CA PHE A 153 -2.16 14.37 14.99
C PHE A 153 -1.46 15.67 15.41
N GLN A 154 -0.16 15.80 15.20
CA GLN A 154 0.61 17.01 15.51
C GLN A 154 0.14 18.21 14.67
N SER A 155 -0.15 18.01 13.39
CA SER A 155 -0.69 19.06 12.51
C SER A 155 -2.10 19.47 12.93
N PHE A 156 -2.93 18.50 13.34
CA PHE A 156 -4.28 18.79 13.86
C PHE A 156 -4.21 19.61 15.15
N PHE A 157 -3.30 19.27 16.05
CA PHE A 157 -3.11 19.98 17.31
C PHE A 157 -2.57 21.41 17.09
N SER A 158 -1.62 21.59 16.16
CA SER A 158 -1.10 22.92 15.79
C SER A 158 -2.17 23.79 15.14
N PHE A 159 -3.03 23.21 14.30
CA PHE A 159 -4.14 23.91 13.67
C PHE A 159 -5.22 24.31 14.70
N SER A 160 -5.52 23.42 15.64
CA SER A 160 -6.45 23.69 16.75
C SER A 160 -5.96 24.81 17.66
N LEU A 161 -4.65 24.83 17.97
CA LEU A 161 -4.01 25.90 18.75
C LEU A 161 -4.04 27.25 18.00
N SER A 162 -3.81 27.25 16.68
CA SER A 162 -3.88 28.46 15.86
C SER A 162 -5.29 29.06 15.81
N LEU A 163 -6.33 28.21 15.77
CA LEU A 163 -7.74 28.65 15.83
C LEU A 163 -8.15 29.15 17.24
N SER A 164 -7.51 28.68 18.29
CA SER A 164 -7.79 29.10 19.66
C SER A 164 -7.08 30.41 20.05
N CYS A 165 -6.07 30.86 19.27
CA CYS A 165 -5.34 32.10 19.47
C CYS A 165 -5.78 33.25 18.54
N SER A 166 -6.75 33.02 17.65
CA SER A 166 -7.44 34.03 16.83
C SER A 166 -8.77 34.42 17.45
#